data_2a9c7f94b062a6fa7b3a0363e9dc9d11
#
_entry.id   2a9c7f94b062a6fa7b3a0363e9dc9d11
#
_cell.length_a   1.000
_cell.length_b   1.000
_cell.length_c   1.000
_cell.angle_alpha   90.00
_cell.angle_beta   90.00
_cell.angle_gamma   90.00
#
_symmetry.space_group_name_H-M   'P 1'
#
loop_
_entity.id
_entity.type
_entity.pdbx_description
1 polymer ?
#
loop_
_entity_poly.entity_id
_entity_poly.type
_entity_poly.pdbx_seq_one_letter_code
_entity_poly.pdbx_strand_id
1 'polypeptide(L)'
;MQISEEIFQNILEQPDPVDLSRLTPYCSDFTLDAFSQYRKHFKNTRTANEYAYMFADFFNLLKKDIQQISAEDVHYYFSSVRDKYSTHSLCTRIRALRAFARYLDAENSNDADDFDMVTPDLQKEEQTEIADNGRFSALFPEYSFECDQPLIVGLTMKDIDRVLATLMDEQNVTLFAIISLVLCTGMTTEEICGLKIHQLIATSQANQYGIMLPGTRKRFIKVPPELFSLLLLLSEQTDNETEPLFLPSRNRCPFTPRNLSFEIKK
;
A
#
# COMPACT_ATOMS: atom_id res chain seq x y z
N MET A 1 7.10 -5.80 32.52
CA MET A 1 5.81 -6.35 31.97
C MET A 1 6.17 -6.88 30.60
N GLN A 2 6.41 -8.20 30.48
CA GLN A 2 6.74 -8.83 29.18
C GLN A 2 5.48 -8.76 28.32
N ILE A 3 5.54 -7.93 27.28
CA ILE A 3 4.57 -7.99 26.18
C ILE A 3 4.95 -9.28 25.43
N SER A 4 4.04 -10.26 25.42
CA SER A 4 4.30 -11.56 24.79
C SER A 4 4.60 -11.37 23.30
N GLU A 5 5.49 -12.21 22.76
CA GLU A 5 5.81 -12.26 21.32
C GLU A 5 4.55 -12.35 20.42
N GLU A 6 3.46 -12.92 20.94
CA GLU A 6 2.16 -12.97 20.27
C GLU A 6 1.53 -11.59 20.01
N ILE A 7 1.73 -10.59 20.90
CA ILE A 7 1.22 -9.23 20.65
C ILE A 7 2.07 -8.52 19.59
N PHE A 8 3.36 -8.84 19.52
CA PHE A 8 4.25 -8.31 18.47
C PHE A 8 3.97 -8.93 17.11
N GLN A 9 3.63 -10.21 17.04
CA GLN A 9 3.22 -10.87 15.80
C GLN A 9 1.88 -10.31 15.30
N ASN A 10 0.91 -10.05 16.18
CA ASN A 10 -0.38 -9.45 15.83
C ASN A 10 -0.28 -8.01 15.27
N ILE A 11 0.79 -7.27 15.56
CA ILE A 11 1.01 -5.93 14.99
C ILE A 11 1.62 -6.00 13.58
N LEU A 12 2.31 -7.08 13.26
CA LEU A 12 2.86 -7.39 11.93
C LEU A 12 1.93 -8.28 11.10
N GLU A 13 0.88 -8.82 11.70
CA GLU A 13 -0.09 -9.64 11.00
C GLU A 13 -0.80 -8.83 9.92
N GLN A 14 -0.82 -9.42 8.74
CA GLN A 14 -1.63 -8.92 7.64
C GLN A 14 -3.08 -8.82 8.13
N PRO A 15 -3.79 -7.73 7.82
CA PRO A 15 -5.16 -7.57 8.27
C PRO A 15 -5.99 -8.80 7.86
N ASP A 16 -6.85 -9.26 8.76
CA ASP A 16 -7.73 -10.39 8.50
C ASP A 16 -8.41 -10.23 7.14
N PRO A 17 -8.57 -11.34 6.41
CA PRO A 17 -9.25 -11.31 5.14
C PRO A 17 -10.69 -10.81 5.32
N VAL A 18 -11.04 -9.72 4.62
CA VAL A 18 -12.39 -9.17 4.61
C VAL A 18 -13.32 -10.09 3.82
N ASP A 19 -14.43 -10.50 4.42
CA ASP A 19 -15.45 -11.28 3.76
C ASP A 19 -16.37 -10.35 2.93
N LEU A 20 -16.45 -10.58 1.61
CA LEU A 20 -17.29 -9.79 0.71
C LEU A 20 -18.78 -9.88 1.06
N SER A 21 -19.25 -11.03 1.58
CA SER A 21 -20.64 -11.22 2.00
C SER A 21 -21.09 -10.27 3.10
N ARG A 22 -20.15 -9.80 3.94
CA ARG A 22 -20.41 -8.81 4.99
C ARG A 22 -20.48 -7.38 4.48
N LEU A 23 -19.93 -7.12 3.29
CA LEU A 23 -19.85 -5.79 2.71
C LEU A 23 -21.02 -5.49 1.76
N THR A 24 -21.59 -6.52 1.16
CA THR A 24 -22.67 -6.38 0.18
C THR A 24 -23.63 -7.56 0.22
N PRO A 25 -24.97 -7.32 0.22
CA PRO A 25 -25.97 -8.37 0.14
C PRO A 25 -26.32 -8.76 -1.30
N TYR A 26 -25.68 -8.13 -2.30
CA TYR A 26 -26.07 -8.28 -3.71
C TYR A 26 -25.25 -9.33 -4.48
N CYS A 27 -24.29 -9.98 -3.84
CA CYS A 27 -23.54 -11.07 -4.42
C CYS A 27 -24.23 -12.41 -4.18
N SER A 28 -24.38 -13.21 -5.23
CA SER A 28 -24.79 -14.63 -5.14
C SER A 28 -23.66 -15.49 -4.58
N ASP A 29 -24.00 -16.71 -4.16
CA ASP A 29 -23.00 -17.70 -3.72
C ASP A 29 -21.93 -17.92 -4.79
N PHE A 30 -22.30 -17.93 -6.08
CA PHE A 30 -21.36 -18.03 -7.18
C PHE A 30 -20.30 -16.91 -7.13
N THR A 31 -20.72 -15.65 -7.00
CA THR A 31 -19.81 -14.50 -6.94
C THR A 31 -18.95 -14.52 -5.68
N LEU A 32 -19.51 -14.92 -4.55
CA LEU A 32 -18.80 -15.01 -3.29
C LEU A 32 -17.73 -16.11 -3.31
N ASP A 33 -18.07 -17.27 -3.82
CA ASP A 33 -17.15 -18.41 -3.96
C ASP A 33 -16.01 -18.08 -4.94
N ALA A 34 -16.35 -17.55 -6.11
CA ALA A 34 -15.36 -17.12 -7.10
C ALA A 34 -14.41 -16.06 -6.51
N PHE A 35 -14.93 -15.06 -5.79
CA PHE A 35 -14.08 -14.06 -5.13
C PHE A 35 -13.20 -14.67 -4.03
N SER A 36 -13.72 -15.65 -3.28
CA SER A 36 -12.96 -16.36 -2.25
C SER A 36 -11.78 -17.15 -2.85
N GLN A 37 -11.96 -17.76 -4.03
CA GLN A 37 -10.87 -18.43 -4.76
C GLN A 37 -9.89 -17.40 -5.35
N TYR A 38 -10.41 -16.36 -6.04
CA TYR A 38 -9.61 -15.28 -6.61
C TYR A 38 -8.67 -14.65 -5.60
N ARG A 39 -9.10 -14.48 -4.34
CA ARG A 39 -8.28 -13.95 -3.25
C ARG A 39 -7.02 -14.77 -2.97
N LYS A 40 -7.03 -16.06 -3.20
CA LYS A 40 -5.87 -16.94 -2.94
C LYS A 40 -4.68 -16.61 -3.85
N HIS A 41 -4.92 -15.97 -4.98
CA HIS A 41 -3.89 -15.52 -5.89
C HIS A 41 -3.16 -14.23 -5.44
N PHE A 42 -3.70 -13.50 -4.45
CA PHE A 42 -3.05 -12.31 -3.94
C PHE A 42 -1.91 -12.64 -2.97
N LYS A 43 -0.72 -12.11 -3.24
CA LYS A 43 0.43 -12.21 -2.33
C LYS A 43 0.25 -11.39 -1.04
N ASN A 44 -0.65 -10.40 -1.06
CA ASN A 44 -0.86 -9.44 0.01
C ASN A 44 -2.34 -9.34 0.35
N THR A 45 -2.70 -9.67 1.58
CA THR A 45 -4.06 -9.60 2.11
C THR A 45 -4.62 -8.18 2.04
N ARG A 46 -3.79 -7.15 2.21
CA ARG A 46 -4.21 -5.76 2.12
C ARG A 46 -4.78 -5.43 0.73
N THR A 47 -4.09 -5.83 -0.35
CA THR A 47 -4.57 -5.63 -1.72
C THR A 47 -5.88 -6.39 -1.96
N ALA A 48 -5.99 -7.63 -1.48
CA ALA A 48 -7.22 -8.41 -1.57
C ALA A 48 -8.38 -7.72 -0.84
N ASN A 49 -8.13 -7.14 0.33
CA ASN A 49 -9.14 -6.39 1.08
C ASN A 49 -9.54 -5.08 0.37
N GLU A 50 -8.59 -4.35 -0.21
CA GLU A 50 -8.89 -3.16 -1.02
C GLU A 50 -9.79 -3.52 -2.20
N TYR A 51 -9.57 -4.65 -2.88
CA TYR A 51 -10.42 -5.14 -3.95
C TYR A 51 -11.81 -5.54 -3.44
N ALA A 52 -11.91 -6.18 -2.27
CA ALA A 52 -13.20 -6.50 -1.67
C ALA A 52 -14.06 -5.23 -1.44
N TYR A 53 -13.45 -4.16 -0.94
CA TYR A 53 -14.15 -2.88 -0.76
C TYR A 53 -14.55 -2.24 -2.09
N MET A 54 -13.70 -2.30 -3.12
CA MET A 54 -14.03 -1.80 -4.46
C MET A 54 -15.20 -2.55 -5.08
N PHE A 55 -15.22 -3.88 -4.94
CA PHE A 55 -16.30 -4.72 -5.45
C PHE A 55 -17.59 -4.50 -4.68
N ALA A 56 -17.52 -4.39 -3.36
CA ALA A 56 -18.69 -4.07 -2.55
C ALA A 56 -19.31 -2.71 -2.94
N ASP A 57 -18.50 -1.67 -3.17
CA ASP A 57 -18.97 -0.36 -3.64
C ASP A 57 -19.67 -0.48 -5.01
N PHE A 58 -19.12 -1.29 -5.92
CA PHE A 58 -19.68 -1.55 -7.22
C PHE A 58 -21.03 -2.27 -7.14
N PHE A 59 -21.09 -3.40 -6.44
CA PHE A 59 -22.33 -4.17 -6.30
C PHE A 59 -23.41 -3.45 -5.50
N ASN A 60 -23.04 -2.68 -4.47
CA ASN A 60 -23.97 -1.90 -3.66
C ASN A 60 -24.61 -0.76 -4.46
N LEU A 61 -23.84 -0.10 -5.34
CA LEU A 61 -24.40 0.97 -6.18
C LEU A 61 -25.36 0.39 -7.23
N LEU A 62 -24.97 -0.70 -7.88
CA LEU A 62 -25.78 -1.32 -8.92
C LEU A 62 -26.95 -2.14 -8.39
N LYS A 63 -26.85 -2.64 -7.15
CA LYS A 63 -27.81 -3.57 -6.52
C LYS A 63 -28.06 -4.82 -7.36
N LYS A 64 -27.00 -5.33 -8.02
CA LYS A 64 -27.01 -6.48 -8.92
C LYS A 64 -25.82 -7.38 -8.65
N ASP A 65 -25.99 -8.68 -8.89
CA ASP A 65 -24.90 -9.66 -8.94
C ASP A 65 -24.14 -9.55 -10.27
N ILE A 66 -22.87 -10.02 -10.31
CA ILE A 66 -22.02 -9.99 -11.51
C ILE A 66 -22.69 -10.68 -12.71
N GLN A 67 -23.49 -11.73 -12.47
CA GLN A 67 -24.19 -12.46 -13.52
C GLN A 67 -25.34 -11.66 -14.16
N GLN A 68 -25.81 -10.61 -13.50
CA GLN A 68 -26.93 -9.76 -13.92
C GLN A 68 -26.48 -8.41 -14.48
N ILE A 69 -25.19 -8.12 -14.41
CA ILE A 69 -24.62 -6.85 -14.85
C ILE A 69 -24.49 -6.83 -16.37
N SER A 70 -24.86 -5.69 -16.96
CA SER A 70 -24.66 -5.36 -18.37
C SER A 70 -23.54 -4.32 -18.53
N ALA A 71 -23.04 -4.14 -19.76
CA ALA A 71 -22.08 -3.07 -20.07
C ALA A 71 -22.64 -1.67 -19.78
N GLU A 72 -23.96 -1.47 -19.89
CA GLU A 72 -24.65 -0.22 -19.55
C GLU A 72 -24.61 0.03 -18.04
N ASP A 73 -24.75 -1.00 -17.20
CA ASP A 73 -24.61 -0.90 -15.75
C ASP A 73 -23.18 -0.49 -15.36
N VAL A 74 -22.19 -1.01 -16.02
CA VAL A 74 -20.77 -0.64 -15.81
C VAL A 74 -20.57 0.85 -16.16
N HIS A 75 -21.10 1.28 -17.30
CA HIS A 75 -21.07 2.69 -17.71
C HIS A 75 -21.77 3.58 -16.70
N TYR A 76 -22.96 3.19 -16.24
CA TYR A 76 -23.70 3.90 -15.20
C TYR A 76 -22.90 4.04 -13.89
N TYR A 77 -22.27 2.94 -13.45
CA TYR A 77 -21.44 2.99 -12.25
C TYR A 77 -20.33 4.02 -12.37
N PHE A 78 -19.48 3.94 -13.41
CA PHE A 78 -18.36 4.84 -13.57
C PHE A 78 -18.78 6.30 -13.77
N SER A 79 -19.89 6.55 -14.45
CA SER A 79 -20.47 7.89 -14.57
C SER A 79 -20.93 8.43 -13.22
N SER A 80 -21.54 7.59 -12.38
CA SER A 80 -22.08 7.99 -11.06
C SER A 80 -20.98 8.25 -10.02
N VAL A 81 -19.81 7.64 -10.16
CA VAL A 81 -18.72 7.78 -9.18
C VAL A 81 -17.60 8.72 -9.66
N ARG A 82 -17.72 9.27 -10.88
CA ARG A 82 -16.69 10.13 -11.49
C ARG A 82 -16.30 11.32 -10.62
N ASP A 83 -17.26 11.97 -10.00
CA ASP A 83 -17.03 13.15 -9.15
C ASP A 83 -16.61 12.76 -7.72
N LYS A 84 -16.82 11.50 -7.33
CA LYS A 84 -16.51 10.99 -5.99
C LYS A 84 -15.04 10.54 -5.85
N TYR A 85 -14.46 10.03 -6.92
CA TYR A 85 -13.13 9.46 -6.91
C TYR A 85 -12.18 10.18 -7.88
N SER A 86 -10.89 10.25 -7.51
CA SER A 86 -9.86 10.72 -8.43
C SER A 86 -9.75 9.79 -9.65
N THR A 87 -9.27 10.33 -10.78
CA THR A 87 -9.04 9.56 -12.02
C THR A 87 -8.16 8.34 -11.78
N HIS A 88 -7.11 8.48 -10.95
CA HIS A 88 -6.25 7.35 -10.56
C HIS A 88 -7.04 6.26 -9.83
N SER A 89 -7.91 6.63 -8.88
CA SER A 89 -8.77 5.67 -8.18
C SER A 89 -9.75 4.98 -9.11
N LEU A 90 -10.30 5.70 -10.11
CA LEU A 90 -11.17 5.12 -11.13
C LEU A 90 -10.42 4.12 -12.00
N CYS A 91 -9.19 4.45 -12.44
CA CYS A 91 -8.33 3.53 -13.17
C CYS A 91 -8.03 2.25 -12.36
N THR A 92 -7.76 2.39 -11.07
CA THR A 92 -7.53 1.23 -10.19
C THR A 92 -8.77 0.36 -10.07
N ARG A 93 -9.96 0.97 -9.92
CA ARG A 93 -11.24 0.25 -9.84
C ARG A 93 -11.57 -0.53 -11.11
N ILE A 94 -11.42 0.09 -12.28
CA ILE A 94 -11.68 -0.60 -13.55
C ILE A 94 -10.72 -1.77 -13.77
N ARG A 95 -9.44 -1.60 -13.43
CA ARG A 95 -8.44 -2.69 -13.50
C ARG A 95 -8.80 -3.84 -12.57
N ALA A 96 -9.19 -3.56 -11.34
CA ALA A 96 -9.61 -4.57 -10.36
C ALA A 96 -10.83 -5.37 -10.88
N LEU A 97 -11.85 -4.68 -11.41
CA LEU A 97 -13.04 -5.32 -11.94
C LEU A 97 -12.75 -6.14 -13.22
N ARG A 98 -11.91 -5.63 -14.11
CA ARG A 98 -11.46 -6.38 -15.31
C ARG A 98 -10.68 -7.64 -14.93
N ALA A 99 -9.75 -7.54 -13.99
CA ALA A 99 -8.97 -8.67 -13.54
C ALA A 99 -9.86 -9.78 -12.95
N PHE A 100 -10.88 -9.40 -12.18
CA PHE A 100 -11.84 -10.36 -11.64
C PHE A 100 -12.75 -10.94 -12.75
N ALA A 101 -13.18 -10.14 -13.72
CA ALA A 101 -13.96 -10.60 -14.86
C ALA A 101 -13.19 -11.64 -15.70
N ARG A 102 -11.91 -11.40 -15.97
CA ARG A 102 -11.02 -12.35 -16.65
C ARG A 102 -10.86 -13.65 -15.86
N TYR A 103 -10.74 -13.54 -14.54
CA TYR A 103 -10.68 -14.71 -13.66
C TYR A 103 -11.97 -15.55 -13.78
N LEU A 104 -13.15 -14.92 -13.75
CA LEU A 104 -14.43 -15.61 -13.94
C LEU A 104 -14.55 -16.30 -15.30
N ASP A 105 -14.04 -15.67 -16.34
CA ASP A 105 -14.03 -16.27 -17.69
C ASP A 105 -13.07 -17.47 -17.76
N ALA A 106 -11.90 -17.39 -17.12
CA ALA A 106 -10.93 -18.50 -17.04
C ALA A 106 -11.49 -19.69 -16.22
N GLU A 107 -12.15 -19.44 -15.08
CA GLU A 107 -12.80 -20.50 -14.32
C GLU A 107 -13.88 -21.24 -15.14
N ASN A 108 -14.67 -20.50 -15.93
CA ASN A 108 -15.67 -21.11 -16.79
C ASN A 108 -15.08 -21.94 -17.95
N SER A 109 -13.83 -21.69 -18.33
CA SER A 109 -13.10 -22.42 -19.38
C SER A 109 -12.28 -23.60 -18.85
N ASN A 110 -12.26 -23.87 -17.55
CA ASN A 110 -11.38 -24.79 -16.84
C ASN A 110 -9.87 -24.45 -16.95
N ASP A 111 -9.52 -23.23 -17.30
CA ASP A 111 -8.14 -22.74 -17.43
C ASP A 111 -7.68 -21.96 -16.17
N ALA A 112 -8.44 -22.05 -15.08
CA ALA A 112 -8.20 -21.26 -13.86
C ALA A 112 -6.87 -21.59 -13.15
N ASP A 113 -6.36 -22.81 -13.30
CA ASP A 113 -5.10 -23.23 -12.67
C ASP A 113 -3.88 -22.54 -13.30
N ASP A 114 -3.98 -22.10 -14.55
CA ASP A 114 -2.93 -21.36 -15.28
C ASP A 114 -3.10 -19.83 -15.20
N PHE A 115 -4.07 -19.35 -14.40
CA PHE A 115 -4.31 -17.92 -14.25
C PHE A 115 -3.17 -17.24 -13.49
N ASP A 116 -2.17 -16.79 -14.23
CA ASP A 116 -1.10 -15.99 -13.68
C ASP A 116 -1.61 -14.57 -13.41
N MET A 117 -1.94 -14.29 -12.15
CA MET A 117 -2.18 -12.92 -11.71
C MET A 117 -0.88 -12.13 -11.86
N VAL A 118 -0.64 -11.63 -13.06
CA VAL A 118 0.26 -10.50 -13.24
C VAL A 118 -0.33 -9.40 -12.37
N THR A 119 0.24 -9.20 -11.16
CA THR A 119 -0.01 -7.98 -10.40
C THR A 119 0.14 -6.85 -11.41
N PRO A 120 -0.87 -5.98 -11.57
CA PRO A 120 -0.81 -4.92 -12.56
C PRO A 120 0.39 -4.03 -12.22
N ASP A 121 1.52 -4.38 -12.81
CA ASP A 121 2.70 -3.53 -12.81
C ASP A 121 2.28 -2.36 -13.72
N LEU A 122 2.10 -1.20 -13.13
CA LEU A 122 1.51 0.01 -13.73
C LEU A 122 2.14 0.43 -15.08
N GLN A 123 3.14 -0.31 -15.57
CA GLN A 123 3.91 0.00 -16.77
C GLN A 123 3.90 -1.08 -17.86
N LYS A 124 3.24 -2.23 -17.67
CA LYS A 124 3.29 -3.35 -18.64
C LYS A 124 1.99 -3.69 -19.35
N GLU A 125 0.89 -2.98 -19.09
CA GLU A 125 -0.42 -3.29 -19.70
C GLU A 125 -0.53 -2.95 -21.22
N GLU A 126 0.49 -2.34 -21.83
CA GLU A 126 0.39 -1.95 -23.27
C GLU A 126 0.64 -3.08 -24.27
N GLN A 127 0.95 -4.33 -23.84
CA GLN A 127 1.39 -5.37 -24.80
C GLN A 127 0.76 -6.76 -24.69
N THR A 128 -0.25 -6.97 -23.87
CA THR A 128 -0.97 -8.25 -23.93
C THR A 128 -2.36 -8.05 -24.56
N GLU A 129 -2.40 -8.09 -25.89
CA GLU A 129 -3.61 -8.43 -26.65
C GLU A 129 -4.01 -9.90 -26.35
N ILE A 130 -4.44 -10.17 -25.12
CA ILE A 130 -5.20 -11.38 -24.84
C ILE A 130 -6.62 -11.06 -25.30
N ALA A 131 -7.08 -11.76 -26.32
CA ALA A 131 -8.42 -11.61 -26.85
C ALA A 131 -9.45 -11.72 -25.71
N ASP A 132 -10.03 -10.61 -25.32
CA ASP A 132 -11.09 -10.48 -24.31
C ASP A 132 -12.41 -11.04 -24.90
N ASN A 133 -12.45 -12.35 -25.16
CA ASN A 133 -13.62 -13.05 -25.75
C ASN A 133 -14.54 -13.67 -24.68
N GLY A 134 -14.25 -13.45 -23.40
CA GLY A 134 -15.06 -13.97 -22.31
C GLY A 134 -16.34 -13.14 -22.07
N ARG A 135 -17.36 -13.81 -21.52
CA ARG A 135 -18.66 -13.19 -21.19
C ARG A 135 -18.50 -12.03 -20.20
N PHE A 136 -17.68 -12.21 -19.16
CA PHE A 136 -17.50 -11.22 -18.10
C PHE A 136 -16.51 -10.13 -18.50
N SER A 137 -15.47 -10.48 -19.23
CA SER A 137 -14.49 -9.51 -19.76
C SER A 137 -15.14 -8.51 -20.71
N ALA A 138 -16.07 -8.97 -21.54
CA ALA A 138 -16.83 -8.13 -22.48
C ALA A 138 -17.71 -7.05 -21.78
N LEU A 139 -18.00 -7.19 -20.48
CA LEU A 139 -18.73 -6.17 -19.71
C LEU A 139 -17.92 -4.90 -19.48
N PHE A 140 -16.59 -4.99 -19.54
CA PHE A 140 -15.67 -3.89 -19.23
C PHE A 140 -14.92 -3.46 -20.49
N PRO A 141 -15.57 -2.76 -21.45
CA PRO A 141 -14.90 -2.23 -22.62
C PRO A 141 -13.76 -1.28 -22.20
N GLU A 142 -12.85 -1.00 -23.11
CA GLU A 142 -11.73 -0.11 -22.83
C GLU A 142 -12.23 1.27 -22.38
N TYR A 143 -12.19 1.49 -21.07
CA TYR A 143 -12.35 2.82 -20.50
C TYR A 143 -10.97 3.47 -20.44
N SER A 144 -10.73 4.46 -21.28
CA SER A 144 -9.62 5.38 -21.10
C SER A 144 -10.11 6.54 -20.27
N PHE A 145 -9.68 6.62 -19.04
CA PHE A 145 -9.75 7.88 -18.31
C PHE A 145 -8.52 8.68 -18.73
N GLU A 146 -8.70 9.85 -19.33
CA GLU A 146 -7.62 10.80 -19.49
C GLU A 146 -7.08 11.09 -18.10
N CYS A 147 -5.94 10.47 -17.79
CA CYS A 147 -5.28 10.68 -16.53
C CYS A 147 -4.52 12.00 -16.65
N ASP A 148 -5.16 13.09 -16.26
CA ASP A 148 -4.41 14.28 -15.89
C ASP A 148 -3.49 13.85 -14.75
N GLN A 149 -2.23 13.54 -15.10
CA GLN A 149 -1.23 13.26 -14.08
C GLN A 149 -1.20 14.51 -13.19
N PRO A 150 -1.56 14.39 -11.90
CA PRO A 150 -1.47 15.54 -11.03
C PRO A 150 -0.03 16.03 -11.12
N LEU A 151 0.13 17.31 -11.40
CA LEU A 151 1.46 17.93 -11.41
C LEU A 151 2.05 17.66 -10.03
N ILE A 152 2.99 16.71 -9.95
CA ILE A 152 3.70 16.45 -8.70
C ILE A 152 4.58 17.67 -8.48
N VAL A 153 4.07 18.62 -7.72
CA VAL A 153 4.86 19.76 -7.27
C VAL A 153 5.81 19.23 -6.19
N GLY A 154 7.05 18.99 -6.58
CA GLY A 154 8.10 18.62 -5.64
C GLY A 154 8.33 19.76 -4.64
N LEU A 155 8.70 19.40 -3.40
CA LEU A 155 9.14 20.38 -2.41
C LEU A 155 10.39 21.09 -2.91
N THR A 156 10.41 22.42 -2.82
CA THR A 156 11.63 23.18 -3.09
C THR A 156 12.61 23.08 -1.92
N MET A 157 13.90 23.34 -2.16
CA MET A 157 14.90 23.38 -1.07
C MET A 157 14.48 24.37 0.03
N LYS A 158 13.86 25.51 -0.34
CA LYS A 158 13.37 26.48 0.65
C LYS A 158 12.25 25.93 1.53
N ASP A 159 11.39 25.09 0.97
CA ASP A 159 10.32 24.45 1.73
C ASP A 159 10.91 23.41 2.70
N ILE A 160 11.89 22.64 2.24
CA ILE A 160 12.62 21.67 3.07
C ILE A 160 13.33 22.38 4.21
N ASP A 161 14.09 23.42 3.93
CA ASP A 161 14.80 24.20 4.95
C ASP A 161 13.83 24.77 6.00
N ARG A 162 12.68 25.29 5.54
CA ARG A 162 11.64 25.82 6.45
C ARG A 162 11.07 24.72 7.36
N VAL A 163 10.75 23.55 6.81
CA VAL A 163 10.22 22.43 7.60
C VAL A 163 11.25 21.98 8.64
N LEU A 164 12.50 21.79 8.25
CA LEU A 164 13.56 21.37 9.16
C LEU A 164 13.83 22.41 10.27
N ALA A 165 13.84 23.70 9.92
CA ALA A 165 14.00 24.79 10.89
C ALA A 165 12.83 24.80 11.89
N THR A 166 11.58 24.68 11.44
CA THR A 166 10.41 24.62 12.32
C THR A 166 10.50 23.45 13.31
N LEU A 167 10.91 22.26 12.84
CA LEU A 167 11.05 21.09 13.72
C LEU A 167 12.17 21.25 14.76
N MET A 168 13.22 21.99 14.41
CA MET A 168 14.27 22.33 15.37
C MET A 168 13.78 23.33 16.42
N ASP A 169 13.04 24.36 16.01
CA ASP A 169 12.45 25.35 16.90
C ASP A 169 11.45 24.72 17.88
N GLU A 170 10.68 23.75 17.40
CA GLU A 170 9.74 22.97 18.21
C GLU A 170 10.40 21.88 19.05
N GLN A 171 11.72 21.71 18.93
CA GLN A 171 12.49 20.65 19.60
C GLN A 171 11.98 19.23 19.28
N ASN A 172 11.38 19.03 18.12
CA ASN A 172 10.87 17.74 17.70
C ASN A 172 11.96 16.92 17.00
N VAL A 173 12.93 16.49 17.78
CA VAL A 173 14.14 15.79 17.30
C VAL A 173 13.80 14.49 16.56
N THR A 174 12.77 13.76 17.02
CA THR A 174 12.34 12.50 16.39
C THR A 174 11.82 12.75 14.98
N LEU A 175 10.92 13.71 14.79
CA LEU A 175 10.36 14.01 13.48
C LEU A 175 11.40 14.64 12.55
N PHE A 176 12.30 15.48 13.10
CA PHE A 176 13.44 16.01 12.37
C PHE A 176 14.33 14.88 11.82
N ALA A 177 14.68 13.89 12.63
CA ALA A 177 15.49 12.75 12.21
C ALA A 177 14.77 11.90 11.13
N ILE A 178 13.45 11.66 11.31
CA ILE A 178 12.64 10.94 10.34
C ILE A 178 12.62 11.65 8.97
N ILE A 179 12.31 12.94 8.95
CA ILE A 179 12.24 13.71 7.70
C ILE A 179 13.62 13.81 7.05
N SER A 180 14.66 14.06 7.81
CA SER A 180 16.05 14.07 7.31
C SER A 180 16.42 12.72 6.71
N LEU A 181 16.02 11.62 7.33
CA LEU A 181 16.26 10.27 6.84
C LEU A 181 15.53 10.01 5.52
N VAL A 182 14.25 10.38 5.42
CA VAL A 182 13.48 10.29 4.16
C VAL A 182 14.17 11.05 3.04
N LEU A 183 14.56 12.29 3.29
CA LEU A 183 15.19 13.18 2.30
C LEU A 183 16.55 12.65 1.81
N CYS A 184 17.35 12.09 2.72
CA CYS A 184 18.69 11.58 2.36
C CYS A 184 18.66 10.20 1.72
N THR A 185 17.65 9.36 2.02
CA THR A 185 17.69 7.93 1.71
C THR A 185 16.57 7.45 0.80
N GLY A 186 15.46 8.19 0.71
CA GLY A 186 14.25 7.77 0.02
C GLY A 186 13.58 6.54 0.64
N MET A 187 13.81 6.26 1.93
CA MET A 187 13.11 5.17 2.64
C MET A 187 11.62 5.41 2.67
N THR A 188 10.86 4.32 2.55
CA THR A 188 9.40 4.36 2.68
C THR A 188 8.97 4.53 4.13
N THR A 189 7.72 4.94 4.34
CA THR A 189 7.16 5.08 5.70
C THR A 189 7.16 3.75 6.46
N GLU A 190 6.93 2.64 5.78
CA GLU A 190 6.99 1.29 6.35
C GLU A 190 8.41 0.94 6.81
N GLU A 191 9.42 1.22 5.97
CA GLU A 191 10.82 0.98 6.31
C GLU A 191 11.27 1.82 7.51
N ILE A 192 10.81 3.06 7.61
CA ILE A 192 11.11 3.96 8.74
C ILE A 192 10.44 3.50 10.03
N CYS A 193 9.14 3.16 9.96
CA CYS A 193 8.41 2.66 11.13
C CYS A 193 8.96 1.32 11.64
N GLY A 194 9.49 0.49 10.74
CA GLY A 194 10.09 -0.80 11.06
C GLY A 194 11.60 -0.75 11.36
N LEU A 195 12.25 0.44 11.30
CA LEU A 195 13.69 0.57 11.51
C LEU A 195 14.07 0.25 12.96
N LYS A 196 15.02 -0.68 13.11
CA LYS A 196 15.52 -1.15 14.41
C LYS A 196 16.98 -0.75 14.64
N ILE A 197 17.38 -0.65 15.90
CA ILE A 197 18.73 -0.22 16.31
C ILE A 197 19.83 -1.10 15.68
N HIS A 198 19.67 -2.42 15.71
CA HIS A 198 20.67 -3.35 15.15
C HIS A 198 20.89 -3.22 13.64
N GLN A 199 20.04 -2.48 12.93
CA GLN A 199 20.19 -2.20 11.51
C GLN A 199 21.10 -1.00 11.23
N LEU A 200 21.43 -0.22 12.25
CA LEU A 200 22.42 0.86 12.16
C LEU A 200 23.83 0.26 12.13
N ILE A 201 24.55 0.44 11.05
CA ILE A 201 25.86 -0.16 10.83
C ILE A 201 26.91 0.92 10.62
N ALA A 202 27.95 0.87 11.46
CA ALA A 202 29.17 1.65 11.28
C ALA A 202 30.28 0.72 10.81
N THR A 203 30.83 0.97 9.62
CA THR A 203 31.92 0.16 9.07
C THR A 203 33.25 0.87 9.30
N SER A 204 34.10 0.29 10.13
CA SER A 204 35.41 0.85 10.48
C SER A 204 36.39 0.98 9.33
N GLN A 205 36.26 0.15 8.28
CA GLN A 205 37.16 0.12 7.13
C GLN A 205 37.07 1.31 6.17
N ALA A 206 35.98 2.12 6.21
CA ALA A 206 35.77 3.19 5.24
C ALA A 206 35.06 4.42 5.84
N ASN A 207 34.98 4.57 7.16
CA ASN A 207 34.13 5.60 7.78
C ASN A 207 32.73 5.67 7.15
N GLN A 208 32.15 4.50 6.82
CA GLN A 208 30.83 4.43 6.22
C GLN A 208 29.80 4.15 7.30
N TYR A 209 28.84 5.03 7.38
CA TYR A 209 27.67 4.93 8.24
C TYR A 209 26.45 4.63 7.39
N GLY A 210 25.58 3.74 7.84
CA GLY A 210 24.40 3.41 7.07
C GLY A 210 23.43 2.48 7.77
N ILE A 211 22.41 2.14 7.05
CA ILE A 211 21.31 1.30 7.49
C ILE A 211 21.24 0.06 6.61
N MET A 212 21.20 -1.12 7.23
CA MET A 212 20.98 -2.39 6.55
C MET A 212 19.49 -2.73 6.61
N LEU A 213 18.79 -2.58 5.50
CA LEU A 213 17.39 -2.98 5.42
C LEU A 213 17.26 -4.47 5.15
N PRO A 214 16.45 -5.19 5.96
CA PRO A 214 16.12 -6.60 5.72
C PRO A 214 15.11 -6.75 4.56
N GLY A 215 14.91 -7.98 4.10
CA GLY A 215 13.88 -8.31 3.12
C GLY A 215 14.42 -9.08 1.93
N THR A 216 13.57 -9.31 0.93
CA THR A 216 13.94 -9.99 -0.33
C THR A 216 15.02 -9.24 -1.14
N ARG A 217 15.11 -7.93 -0.92
CA ARG A 217 16.15 -7.04 -1.47
C ARG A 217 16.91 -6.40 -0.31
N LYS A 218 17.77 -7.18 0.37
CA LYS A 218 18.71 -6.62 1.34
C LYS A 218 19.49 -5.50 0.70
N ARG A 219 19.45 -4.30 1.28
CA ARG A 219 20.19 -3.15 0.76
C ARG A 219 20.83 -2.37 1.90
N PHE A 220 22.07 -1.93 1.65
CA PHE A 220 22.76 -1.00 2.51
C PHE A 220 22.53 0.42 2.00
N ILE A 221 22.02 1.30 2.87
CA ILE A 221 21.78 2.70 2.54
C ILE A 221 22.77 3.54 3.32
N LYS A 222 23.59 4.31 2.62
CA LYS A 222 24.54 5.24 3.26
C LYS A 222 23.78 6.41 3.90
N VAL A 223 24.20 6.78 5.08
CA VAL A 223 23.64 7.90 5.86
C VAL A 223 24.77 8.87 6.19
N PRO A 224 24.53 10.21 6.10
CA PRO A 224 25.51 11.21 6.55
C PRO A 224 25.92 10.99 8.00
N PRO A 225 27.20 11.20 8.36
CA PRO A 225 27.70 10.95 9.73
C PRO A 225 26.90 11.69 10.81
N GLU A 226 26.51 12.94 10.54
CA GLU A 226 25.76 13.78 11.48
C GLU A 226 24.38 13.18 11.75
N LEU A 227 23.68 12.74 10.69
CA LEU A 227 22.39 12.09 10.82
C LEU A 227 22.52 10.73 11.52
N PHE A 228 23.58 9.96 11.21
CA PHE A 228 23.85 8.69 11.86
C PHE A 228 24.09 8.87 13.36
N SER A 229 24.85 9.89 13.77
CA SER A 229 25.07 10.25 15.18
C SER A 229 23.76 10.62 15.89
N LEU A 230 22.87 11.33 15.20
CA LEU A 230 21.53 11.65 15.70
C LEU A 230 20.68 10.39 15.91
N LEU A 231 20.74 9.43 14.95
CA LEU A 231 20.02 8.15 15.09
C LEU A 231 20.56 7.33 16.27
N LEU A 232 21.87 7.33 16.50
CA LEU A 232 22.47 6.68 17.68
C LEU A 232 22.00 7.35 18.98
N LEU A 233 21.97 8.67 19.04
CA LEU A 233 21.47 9.40 20.21
C LEU A 233 20.01 9.06 20.52
N LEU A 234 19.17 8.94 19.47
CA LEU A 234 17.77 8.51 19.63
C LEU A 234 17.68 7.05 20.09
N SER A 235 18.61 6.19 19.68
CA SER A 235 18.63 4.78 20.09
C SER A 235 18.93 4.61 21.58
N GLU A 236 19.66 5.53 22.22
CA GLU A 236 19.93 5.51 23.65
C GLU A 236 18.66 5.70 24.52
N GLN A 237 17.59 6.20 23.91
CA GLN A 237 16.29 6.36 24.57
C GLN A 237 15.44 5.09 24.54
N THR A 238 15.90 4.05 23.86
CA THR A 238 15.19 2.79 23.65
C THR A 238 15.90 1.68 24.44
N ASP A 239 15.19 1.02 25.33
CA ASP A 239 15.78 0.03 26.26
C ASP A 239 16.09 -1.33 25.60
N ASN A 240 15.68 -1.54 24.34
CA ASN A 240 15.78 -2.83 23.66
C ASN A 240 16.17 -2.69 22.18
N GLU A 241 17.24 -3.35 21.77
CA GLU A 241 17.75 -3.35 20.36
C GLU A 241 16.76 -3.91 19.33
N THR A 242 15.76 -4.67 19.77
CA THR A 242 14.72 -5.24 18.91
C THR A 242 13.53 -4.33 18.72
N GLU A 243 13.42 -3.27 19.52
CA GLU A 243 12.35 -2.28 19.38
C GLU A 243 12.60 -1.35 18.18
N PRO A 244 11.53 -0.77 17.62
CA PRO A 244 11.66 0.27 16.60
C PRO A 244 12.43 1.48 17.14
N LEU A 245 13.30 2.03 16.30
CA LEU A 245 14.12 3.19 16.64
C LEU A 245 13.29 4.43 16.97
N PHE A 246 12.18 4.62 16.26
CA PHE A 246 11.35 5.81 16.41
C PHE A 246 10.10 5.53 17.23
N LEU A 247 10.07 6.10 18.43
CA LEU A 247 8.92 6.04 19.32
C LEU A 247 8.31 7.44 19.49
N PRO A 248 6.98 7.60 19.38
CA PRO A 248 6.34 8.89 19.67
C PRO A 248 6.49 9.25 21.13
N SER A 249 6.75 10.53 21.39
CA SER A 249 7.04 11.07 22.74
C SER A 249 5.92 10.84 23.77
N ARG A 250 4.66 10.66 23.32
CA ARG A 250 3.50 10.62 24.22
C ARG A 250 3.14 9.22 24.76
N ASN A 251 3.29 8.16 23.96
CA ASN A 251 2.74 6.85 24.33
C ASN A 251 3.73 5.69 24.26
N ARG A 252 4.97 5.91 23.84
CA ARG A 252 5.98 4.85 23.57
C ARG A 252 5.48 3.68 22.69
N CYS A 253 4.38 3.87 21.98
CA CYS A 253 3.93 2.91 20.96
C CYS A 253 4.65 3.21 19.65
N PRO A 254 5.13 2.20 18.92
CA PRO A 254 5.78 2.38 17.62
C PRO A 254 4.89 3.17 16.65
N PHE A 255 5.52 4.00 15.80
CA PHE A 255 4.80 4.64 14.72
C PHE A 255 4.25 3.59 13.75
N THR A 256 2.97 3.73 13.39
CA THR A 256 2.43 3.06 12.21
C THR A 256 2.57 4.00 11.01
N PRO A 257 2.66 3.50 9.76
CA PRO A 257 2.75 4.34 8.57
C PRO A 257 1.63 5.39 8.49
N ARG A 258 0.42 5.03 8.94
CA ARG A 258 -0.74 5.94 9.00
C ARG A 258 -0.53 7.08 10.01
N ASN A 259 -0.09 6.74 11.23
CA ASN A 259 0.13 7.73 12.28
C ASN A 259 1.30 8.65 11.93
N LEU A 260 2.38 8.11 11.37
CA LEU A 260 3.51 8.90 10.90
C LEU A 260 3.10 9.88 9.80
N SER A 261 2.33 9.42 8.80
CA SER A 261 1.81 10.29 7.75
C SER A 261 0.90 11.39 8.29
N PHE A 262 0.17 11.14 9.37
CA PHE A 262 -0.67 12.15 10.02
C PHE A 262 0.17 13.18 10.77
N GLU A 263 1.22 12.76 11.49
CA GLU A 263 2.12 13.69 12.20
C GLU A 263 2.91 14.59 11.23
N ILE A 264 3.32 14.07 10.06
CA ILE A 264 4.02 14.86 9.03
C ILE A 264 3.09 15.92 8.38
N LYS A 265 1.77 15.69 8.38
CA LYS A 265 0.80 16.62 7.77
C LYS A 265 0.35 17.76 8.68
N LYS A 266 0.68 17.70 9.97
CA LYS A 266 0.40 18.78 10.90
C LYS A 266 1.34 19.95 10.68
#